data_e95f5154fae1efa9b464ce474577ae7f
#
_entry.id   e95f5154fae1efa9b464ce474577ae7f
#
_cell.length_a   1.000
_cell.length_b   1.000
_cell.length_c   1.000
_cell.angle_alpha   90.00
_cell.angle_beta   90.00
_cell.angle_gamma   90.00
#
_symmetry.space_group_name_H-M   'P 1'
#
loop_
_entity.id
_entity.type
_entity.pdbx_description
1 polymer ?
#
loop_
_entity_poly.entity_id
_entity_poly.type
_entity_poly.pdbx_seq_one_letter_code
_entity_poly.pdbx_strand_id
1 'polypeptide(L)'
;ALESPFPPEHLGLYCLPGISTRYRDREASVQAVSDALAALARAKVGNYLAFFPSYAYLRQIYEDFTARYPDIGTLAQESGLDDAARAAFLEQFGPSPAKTLLGFGVMGGIFGEGVDLVGDRLIGCAIVGVGLPQVNPRQEILRRYYDEAGGTGFDYAYRFPGMNKVLQAAGRVIRTQEDRGVVLLLDDRFARAEYTRLVPPPTGTSSNTCAAPQSWSSSLPPSGH
;
A
#
# COMPACT_ATOMS: atom_id res chain seq x y z
N ALA A 1 16.21 18.62 -0.76
CA ALA A 1 15.58 17.36 -1.18
C ALA A 1 16.22 16.99 -2.52
N LEU A 2 16.63 15.74 -2.66
CA LEU A 2 17.06 15.23 -3.97
C LEU A 2 15.77 15.02 -4.78
N GLU A 3 15.73 15.52 -6.00
CA GLU A 3 14.65 15.26 -6.94
C GLU A 3 14.59 13.76 -7.28
N SER A 4 13.38 13.23 -7.48
CA SER A 4 13.21 11.84 -7.92
C SER A 4 13.85 11.67 -9.29
N PRO A 5 14.70 10.64 -9.51
CA PRO A 5 15.29 10.39 -10.82
C PRO A 5 14.27 9.86 -11.84
N PHE A 6 13.03 9.61 -11.42
CA PHE A 6 11.98 9.02 -12.26
C PHE A 6 11.03 10.08 -12.79
N PRO A 7 10.59 9.95 -14.07
CA PRO A 7 9.61 10.84 -14.66
C PRO A 7 8.30 10.81 -13.85
N PRO A 8 7.85 11.96 -13.42
CA PRO A 8 6.67 12.08 -12.56
C PRO A 8 5.37 11.60 -13.19
N GLU A 9 5.25 11.77 -14.47
CA GLU A 9 4.10 11.35 -15.27
C GLU A 9 3.97 9.82 -15.38
N HIS A 10 4.98 9.06 -14.96
CA HIS A 10 4.97 7.60 -14.99
C HIS A 10 4.33 6.98 -13.73
N LEU A 11 4.14 7.75 -12.65
CA LEU A 11 3.53 7.27 -11.41
C LEU A 11 2.15 7.89 -11.17
N GLY A 12 1.10 7.08 -11.27
CA GLY A 12 -0.22 7.44 -10.77
C GLY A 12 -0.31 7.23 -9.26
N LEU A 13 -0.37 8.30 -8.47
CA LEU A 13 -0.55 8.21 -7.03
C LEU A 13 -1.99 8.60 -6.67
N TYR A 14 -2.73 7.66 -6.10
CA TYR A 14 -4.11 7.83 -5.69
C TYR A 14 -4.29 7.58 -4.20
N CYS A 15 -5.25 8.27 -3.59
CA CYS A 15 -5.58 8.11 -2.18
C CYS A 15 -7.09 7.93 -1.99
N LEU A 16 -7.48 7.00 -1.12
CA LEU A 16 -8.85 6.78 -0.70
C LEU A 16 -9.00 7.14 0.80
N PRO A 17 -9.23 8.41 1.12
CA PRO A 17 -9.29 8.88 2.51
C PRO A 17 -10.59 8.51 3.23
N GLY A 18 -11.59 7.99 2.51
CA GLY A 18 -12.85 7.53 3.10
C GLY A 18 -12.75 6.20 3.85
N ILE A 19 -11.58 5.53 3.84
CA ILE A 19 -11.37 4.23 4.48
C ILE A 19 -10.48 4.43 5.71
N SER A 20 -10.94 4.01 6.90
CA SER A 20 -10.11 3.97 8.10
C SER A 20 -9.58 2.56 8.33
N THR A 21 -8.24 2.43 8.36
CA THR A 21 -7.57 1.14 8.65
C THR A 21 -7.03 1.07 10.08
N ARG A 22 -7.49 1.97 10.97
CA ARG A 22 -7.15 1.91 12.40
C ARG A 22 -7.62 0.61 13.00
N TYR A 23 -6.90 0.13 13.99
CA TYR A 23 -7.17 -1.18 14.61
C TYR A 23 -8.66 -1.38 14.97
N ARG A 24 -9.30 -0.37 15.57
CA ARG A 24 -10.71 -0.40 15.96
C ARG A 24 -11.70 -0.39 14.78
N ASP A 25 -11.26 0.08 13.60
CA ASP A 25 -12.11 0.29 12.42
C ASP A 25 -11.89 -0.79 11.35
N ARG A 26 -10.96 -1.73 11.60
CA ARG A 26 -10.53 -2.73 10.61
C ARG A 26 -11.65 -3.63 10.16
N GLU A 27 -12.46 -4.12 11.09
CA GLU A 27 -13.59 -4.99 10.74
C GLU A 27 -14.59 -4.28 9.82
N ALA A 28 -14.95 -3.04 10.14
CA ALA A 28 -15.85 -2.23 9.32
C ALA A 28 -15.25 -1.83 7.96
N SER A 29 -13.93 -1.82 7.84
CA SER A 29 -13.22 -1.43 6.61
C SER A 29 -12.99 -2.59 5.62
N VAL A 30 -13.23 -3.84 6.00
CA VAL A 30 -12.92 -5.04 5.20
C VAL A 30 -13.51 -4.94 3.80
N GLN A 31 -14.80 -4.70 3.69
CA GLN A 31 -15.49 -4.62 2.42
C GLN A 31 -14.94 -3.49 1.54
N ALA A 32 -14.79 -2.30 2.10
CA ALA A 32 -14.33 -1.14 1.36
C ALA A 32 -12.89 -1.30 0.84
N VAL A 33 -12.02 -1.95 1.63
CA VAL A 33 -10.65 -2.29 1.19
C VAL A 33 -10.68 -3.33 0.07
N SER A 34 -11.46 -4.40 0.20
CA SER A 34 -11.60 -5.42 -0.84
C SER A 34 -12.13 -4.83 -2.15
N ASP A 35 -13.15 -3.95 -2.08
CA ASP A 35 -13.72 -3.28 -3.26
C ASP A 35 -12.68 -2.38 -3.95
N ALA A 36 -11.90 -1.63 -3.18
CA ALA A 36 -10.83 -0.79 -3.72
C ALA A 36 -9.72 -1.61 -4.38
N LEU A 37 -9.34 -2.74 -3.79
CA LEU A 37 -8.36 -3.66 -4.38
C LEU A 37 -8.87 -4.31 -5.66
N ALA A 38 -10.15 -4.70 -5.71
CA ALA A 38 -10.78 -5.25 -6.90
C ALA A 38 -10.85 -4.20 -8.03
N ALA A 39 -11.19 -2.95 -7.71
CA ALA A 39 -11.18 -1.86 -8.67
C ALA A 39 -9.78 -1.62 -9.25
N LEU A 40 -8.73 -1.64 -8.40
CA LEU A 40 -7.33 -1.53 -8.85
C LEU A 40 -6.96 -2.70 -9.78
N ALA A 41 -7.26 -3.93 -9.38
CA ALA A 41 -6.90 -5.14 -10.13
C ALA A 41 -7.64 -5.27 -11.48
N ARG A 42 -8.82 -4.67 -11.60
CA ARG A 42 -9.63 -4.64 -12.84
C ARG A 42 -9.30 -3.46 -13.76
N ALA A 43 -8.58 -2.45 -13.28
CA ALA A 43 -8.24 -1.28 -14.09
C ALA A 43 -7.40 -1.63 -15.32
N LYS A 44 -6.49 -2.60 -15.19
CA LYS A 44 -5.64 -3.11 -16.28
C LYS A 44 -5.20 -4.52 -15.94
N VAL A 45 -5.14 -5.40 -16.95
CA VAL A 45 -4.51 -6.73 -16.78
C VAL A 45 -3.04 -6.55 -16.43
N GLY A 46 -2.59 -7.16 -15.33
CA GLY A 46 -1.22 -7.04 -14.84
C GLY A 46 -1.05 -7.59 -13.43
N ASN A 47 0.16 -7.46 -12.91
CA ASN A 47 0.47 -7.90 -11.56
C ASN A 47 0.45 -6.71 -10.58
N TYR A 48 -0.14 -6.96 -9.43
CA TYR A 48 -0.31 -5.99 -8.35
C TYR A 48 0.11 -6.57 -7.01
N LEU A 49 0.60 -5.72 -6.09
CA LEU A 49 0.87 -6.08 -4.70
C LEU A 49 0.05 -5.21 -3.74
N ALA A 50 -0.66 -5.82 -2.81
CA ALA A 50 -1.32 -5.14 -1.70
C ALA A 50 -0.51 -5.35 -0.41
N PHE A 51 -0.09 -4.26 0.23
CA PHE A 51 0.70 -4.28 1.45
C PHE A 51 -0.15 -3.93 2.68
N PHE A 52 -0.09 -4.79 3.69
CA PHE A 52 -0.88 -4.69 4.91
C PHE A 52 -0.01 -4.44 6.15
N PRO A 53 -0.56 -3.82 7.21
CA PRO A 53 0.19 -3.55 8.44
C PRO A 53 0.40 -4.79 9.33
N SER A 54 -0.31 -5.89 9.08
CA SER A 54 -0.20 -7.14 9.84
C SER A 54 -0.78 -8.32 9.10
N TYR A 55 -0.32 -9.53 9.42
CA TYR A 55 -0.86 -10.78 8.88
C TYR A 55 -2.34 -11.01 9.23
N ALA A 56 -2.78 -10.63 10.44
CA ALA A 56 -4.17 -10.78 10.83
C ALA A 56 -5.11 -9.97 9.93
N TYR A 57 -4.76 -8.71 9.64
CA TYR A 57 -5.57 -7.87 8.76
C TYR A 57 -5.46 -8.28 7.29
N LEU A 58 -4.27 -8.69 6.83
CA LEU A 58 -4.09 -9.29 5.50
C LEU A 58 -5.03 -10.48 5.31
N ARG A 59 -5.05 -11.43 6.25
CA ARG A 59 -5.87 -12.64 6.18
C ARG A 59 -7.36 -12.31 6.10
N GLN A 60 -7.82 -11.39 6.95
CA GLN A 60 -9.21 -10.94 6.97
C GLN A 60 -9.65 -10.36 5.62
N ILE A 61 -8.82 -9.50 5.02
CA ILE A 61 -9.10 -8.94 3.69
C ILE A 61 -8.99 -10.02 2.60
N TYR A 62 -8.01 -10.90 2.69
CA TYR A 62 -7.82 -11.97 1.71
C TYR A 62 -9.02 -12.93 1.64
N GLU A 63 -9.55 -13.33 2.79
CA GLU A 63 -10.73 -14.20 2.89
C GLU A 63 -11.97 -13.53 2.28
N ASP A 64 -12.23 -12.25 2.62
CA ASP A 64 -13.35 -11.49 2.03
C ASP A 64 -13.15 -11.28 0.53
N PHE A 65 -11.94 -10.91 0.11
CA PHE A 65 -11.61 -10.64 -1.28
C PHE A 65 -11.81 -11.87 -2.17
N THR A 66 -11.25 -13.02 -1.77
CA THR A 66 -11.36 -14.28 -2.54
C THR A 66 -12.78 -14.81 -2.63
N ALA A 67 -13.58 -14.62 -1.57
CA ALA A 67 -15.00 -14.97 -1.58
C ALA A 67 -15.82 -14.10 -2.54
N ARG A 68 -15.52 -12.79 -2.62
CA ARG A 68 -16.30 -11.82 -3.40
C ARG A 68 -15.81 -11.65 -4.84
N TYR A 69 -14.52 -11.88 -5.09
CA TYR A 69 -13.87 -11.66 -6.38
C TYR A 69 -13.07 -12.89 -6.87
N PRO A 70 -13.74 -14.06 -7.03
CA PRO A 70 -13.08 -15.32 -7.42
C PRO A 70 -12.52 -15.29 -8.85
N ASP A 71 -12.89 -14.30 -9.65
CA ASP A 71 -12.39 -14.09 -11.02
C ASP A 71 -10.97 -13.49 -11.07
N ILE A 72 -10.48 -12.92 -9.97
CA ILE A 72 -9.15 -12.31 -9.90
C ILE A 72 -8.18 -13.32 -9.28
N GLY A 73 -7.06 -13.59 -9.97
CA GLY A 73 -5.99 -14.43 -9.42
C GLY A 73 -5.37 -13.78 -8.18
N THR A 74 -5.22 -14.56 -7.11
CA THR A 74 -4.68 -14.07 -5.83
C THR A 74 -3.56 -14.94 -5.31
N LEU A 75 -2.65 -14.34 -4.58
CA LEU A 75 -1.56 -15.01 -3.87
C LEU A 75 -1.32 -14.31 -2.53
N ALA A 76 -1.34 -15.02 -1.42
CA ALA A 76 -1.13 -14.43 -0.11
C ALA A 76 0.18 -14.86 0.52
N GLN A 77 0.86 -13.91 1.15
CA GLN A 77 2.04 -14.18 1.97
C GLN A 77 1.63 -14.92 3.24
N GLU A 78 2.24 -16.08 3.46
CA GLU A 78 2.16 -16.80 4.73
C GLU A 78 3.19 -16.26 5.74
N SER A 79 2.91 -16.44 7.02
CA SER A 79 3.86 -16.11 8.08
C SER A 79 4.99 -17.12 8.13
N GLY A 80 6.23 -16.64 8.31
CA GLY A 80 7.39 -17.55 8.46
C GLY A 80 7.92 -18.12 7.16
N LEU A 81 7.64 -17.50 6.01
CA LEU A 81 8.24 -17.90 4.73
C LEU A 81 9.76 -17.87 4.83
N ASP A 82 10.40 -18.95 4.41
CA ASP A 82 11.83 -18.99 4.15
C ASP A 82 12.18 -18.33 2.80
N ASP A 83 13.48 -18.23 2.50
CA ASP A 83 13.95 -17.59 1.27
C ASP A 83 13.49 -18.33 0.00
N ALA A 84 13.36 -19.66 0.04
CA ALA A 84 12.89 -20.46 -1.09
C ALA A 84 11.40 -20.22 -1.38
N ALA A 85 10.57 -20.23 -0.34
CA ALA A 85 9.13 -19.92 -0.46
C ALA A 85 8.90 -18.48 -0.90
N ARG A 86 9.74 -17.53 -0.45
CA ARG A 86 9.74 -16.15 -0.92
C ARG A 86 10.07 -16.05 -2.41
N ALA A 87 11.11 -16.73 -2.87
CA ALA A 87 11.47 -16.75 -4.28
C ALA A 87 10.34 -17.32 -5.13
N ALA A 88 9.77 -18.44 -4.71
CA ALA A 88 8.61 -19.06 -5.38
C ALA A 88 7.39 -18.15 -5.45
N PHE A 89 7.13 -17.37 -4.39
CA PHE A 89 6.08 -16.34 -4.40
C PHE A 89 6.34 -15.27 -5.48
N LEU A 90 7.57 -14.76 -5.56
CA LEU A 90 7.94 -13.71 -6.51
C LEU A 90 8.00 -14.20 -7.97
N GLU A 91 8.28 -15.47 -8.19
CA GLU A 91 8.28 -16.10 -9.52
C GLU A 91 6.88 -16.11 -10.16
N GLN A 92 5.81 -16.11 -9.35
CA GLN A 92 4.44 -16.01 -9.86
C GLN A 92 4.16 -14.68 -10.58
N PHE A 93 4.94 -13.64 -10.29
CA PHE A 93 4.84 -12.32 -10.93
C PHE A 93 5.65 -12.32 -12.23
N GLY A 94 5.21 -13.09 -13.20
CA GLY A 94 5.84 -13.15 -14.52
C GLY A 94 5.62 -11.87 -15.33
N PRO A 95 6.46 -11.62 -16.36
CA PRO A 95 6.24 -10.52 -17.29
C PRO A 95 5.02 -10.80 -18.20
N SER A 96 4.36 -9.75 -18.68
CA SER A 96 3.25 -9.80 -19.64
C SER A 96 2.16 -10.82 -19.27
N PRO A 97 1.58 -10.77 -18.05
CA PRO A 97 0.63 -11.77 -17.60
C PRO A 97 -0.66 -11.73 -18.46
N ALA A 98 -1.18 -12.90 -18.81
CA ALA A 98 -2.45 -13.02 -19.56
C ALA A 98 -3.68 -12.73 -18.68
N LYS A 99 -3.53 -12.81 -17.36
CA LYS A 99 -4.57 -12.54 -16.35
C LYS A 99 -3.99 -11.72 -15.22
N THR A 100 -4.86 -10.95 -14.56
CA THR A 100 -4.46 -10.19 -13.39
C THR A 100 -4.10 -11.12 -12.21
N LEU A 101 -2.98 -10.81 -11.55
CA LEU A 101 -2.56 -11.42 -10.30
C LEU A 101 -2.44 -10.31 -9.23
N LEU A 102 -3.11 -10.49 -8.10
CA LEU A 102 -3.00 -9.64 -6.93
C LEU A 102 -2.32 -10.41 -5.77
N GLY A 103 -1.11 -10.01 -5.44
CA GLY A 103 -0.39 -10.51 -4.27
C GLY A 103 -0.75 -9.74 -3.01
N PHE A 104 -0.84 -10.43 -1.89
CA PHE A 104 -1.09 -9.87 -0.56
C PHE A 104 0.14 -10.07 0.31
N GLY A 105 0.74 -8.99 0.80
CA GLY A 105 1.95 -9.02 1.61
C GLY A 105 1.90 -8.08 2.82
N VAL A 106 2.80 -8.28 3.78
CA VAL A 106 2.91 -7.42 4.97
C VAL A 106 4.01 -6.39 4.76
N MET A 107 3.72 -5.13 5.11
CA MET A 107 4.69 -4.02 5.04
C MET A 107 5.89 -4.26 5.96
N GLY A 108 7.10 -4.00 5.44
CA GLY A 108 8.33 -4.10 6.22
C GLY A 108 8.72 -5.54 6.59
N GLY A 109 8.08 -6.55 6.01
CA GLY A 109 8.48 -7.95 6.05
C GLY A 109 9.46 -8.28 4.93
N ILE A 110 9.56 -9.57 4.60
CA ILE A 110 10.43 -10.09 3.52
C ILE A 110 10.18 -9.43 2.16
N PHE A 111 9.01 -8.84 1.92
CA PHE A 111 8.69 -8.05 0.72
C PHE A 111 9.04 -6.56 0.86
N GLY A 112 9.44 -6.10 2.05
CA GLY A 112 9.96 -4.75 2.27
C GLY A 112 11.37 -4.56 1.71
N GLU A 113 12.16 -5.64 1.65
CA GLU A 113 13.55 -5.63 1.17
C GLU A 113 13.75 -6.71 0.09
N GLY A 114 14.47 -6.37 -0.98
CA GLY A 114 14.88 -7.34 -2.01
C GLY A 114 13.78 -7.89 -2.93
N VAL A 115 12.61 -7.27 -3.03
CA VAL A 115 11.64 -7.56 -4.10
C VAL A 115 12.10 -6.82 -5.36
N ASP A 116 12.49 -7.57 -6.38
CA ASP A 116 12.92 -7.02 -7.66
C ASP A 116 11.97 -7.46 -8.78
N LEU A 117 10.85 -6.75 -8.87
CA LEU A 117 9.84 -6.95 -9.92
C LEU A 117 9.90 -5.74 -10.87
N VAL A 118 10.87 -5.76 -11.78
CA VAL A 118 11.12 -4.69 -12.75
C VAL A 118 10.12 -4.76 -13.91
N GLY A 119 9.76 -3.60 -14.47
CA GLY A 119 8.92 -3.48 -15.64
C GLY A 119 7.47 -3.95 -15.39
N ASP A 120 6.92 -4.68 -16.33
CA ASP A 120 5.55 -5.18 -16.31
C ASP A 120 5.31 -6.34 -15.33
N ARG A 121 6.35 -6.81 -14.65
CA ARG A 121 6.22 -7.78 -13.55
C ARG A 121 5.48 -7.20 -12.34
N LEU A 122 5.42 -5.86 -12.19
CA LEU A 122 4.62 -5.16 -11.18
C LEU A 122 4.16 -3.81 -11.71
N ILE A 123 2.90 -3.68 -12.06
CA ILE A 123 2.35 -2.43 -12.63
C ILE A 123 1.58 -1.58 -11.62
N GLY A 124 1.40 -2.08 -10.40
CA GLY A 124 0.76 -1.28 -9.36
C GLY A 124 0.85 -1.90 -7.97
N CYS A 125 0.69 -1.06 -6.97
CA CYS A 125 0.54 -1.53 -5.60
C CYS A 125 -0.56 -0.77 -4.86
N ALA A 126 -1.12 -1.44 -3.85
CA ALA A 126 -2.00 -0.85 -2.86
C ALA A 126 -1.33 -0.87 -1.49
N ILE A 127 -1.40 0.22 -0.75
CA ILE A 127 -0.85 0.32 0.60
C ILE A 127 -1.99 0.56 1.57
N VAL A 128 -2.29 -0.46 2.37
CA VAL A 128 -3.40 -0.47 3.33
C VAL A 128 -2.89 -0.01 4.68
N GLY A 129 -3.19 1.23 5.02
CA GLY A 129 -2.73 1.86 6.25
C GLY A 129 -1.38 2.56 6.16
N VAL A 130 -0.98 3.23 7.24
CA VAL A 130 0.23 4.06 7.31
C VAL A 130 1.44 3.36 7.96
N GLY A 131 1.41 2.04 8.07
CA GLY A 131 2.56 1.23 8.46
C GLY A 131 3.12 1.47 9.86
N LEU A 132 2.35 2.11 10.77
CA LEU A 132 2.85 2.43 12.12
C LEU A 132 3.39 1.20 12.83
N PRO A 133 4.56 1.30 13.49
CA PRO A 133 5.05 0.25 14.39
C PRO A 133 4.02 -0.10 15.48
N GLN A 134 4.07 -1.33 15.95
CA GLN A 134 3.28 -1.72 17.13
C GLN A 134 3.75 -0.96 18.37
N VAL A 135 2.80 -0.60 19.23
CA VAL A 135 3.11 -0.01 20.53
C VAL A 135 3.83 -1.06 21.38
N ASN A 136 5.03 -0.73 21.82
CA ASN A 136 5.84 -1.56 22.70
C ASN A 136 6.73 -0.68 23.59
N PRO A 137 7.33 -1.22 24.66
CA PRO A 137 8.16 -0.43 25.58
C PRO A 137 9.29 0.35 24.91
N ARG A 138 9.94 -0.24 23.90
CA ARG A 138 11.02 0.41 23.15
C ARG A 138 10.53 1.65 22.41
N GLN A 139 9.38 1.56 21.73
CA GLN A 139 8.79 2.68 21.00
C GLN A 139 8.33 3.79 21.95
N GLU A 140 7.81 3.42 23.12
CA GLU A 140 7.39 4.40 24.14
C GLU A 140 8.58 5.11 24.78
N ILE A 141 9.72 4.43 25.02
CA ILE A 141 10.97 5.08 25.47
C ILE A 141 11.45 6.08 24.42
N LEU A 142 11.47 5.68 23.15
CA LEU A 142 11.87 6.55 22.05
C LEU A 142 10.95 7.78 21.94
N ARG A 143 9.64 7.58 22.06
CA ARG A 143 8.66 8.66 22.05
C ARG A 143 8.93 9.67 23.16
N ARG A 144 9.08 9.19 24.40
CA ARG A 144 9.36 10.06 25.56
C ARG A 144 10.66 10.84 25.41
N TYR A 145 11.72 10.18 24.95
CA TYR A 145 13.01 10.82 24.70
C TYR A 145 12.89 12.04 23.77
N TYR A 146 12.18 11.89 22.64
CA TYR A 146 11.99 12.99 21.70
C TYR A 146 10.99 14.04 22.21
N ASP A 147 9.97 13.68 22.99
CA ASP A 147 9.07 14.64 23.63
C ASP A 147 9.84 15.53 24.63
N GLU A 148 10.74 14.95 25.43
CA GLU A 148 11.59 15.67 26.38
C GLU A 148 12.65 16.54 25.68
N ALA A 149 13.12 16.14 24.51
CA ALA A 149 14.05 16.92 23.70
C ALA A 149 13.39 18.10 22.92
N GLY A 150 12.11 18.39 23.18
CA GLY A 150 11.36 19.47 22.53
C GLY A 150 10.88 19.15 21.11
N GLY A 151 10.90 17.89 20.71
CA GLY A 151 10.35 17.38 19.45
C GLY A 151 8.94 16.81 19.58
N THR A 152 8.45 16.21 18.50
CA THR A 152 7.22 15.45 18.48
C THR A 152 7.57 13.96 18.56
N GLY A 153 7.60 13.39 19.77
CA GLY A 153 8.02 12.00 19.99
C GLY A 153 7.19 10.99 19.20
N PHE A 154 5.90 11.26 18.97
CA PHE A 154 5.07 10.41 18.12
C PHE A 154 5.59 10.37 16.68
N ASP A 155 6.10 11.45 16.14
CA ASP A 155 6.63 11.50 14.77
C ASP A 155 7.84 10.58 14.63
N TYR A 156 8.79 10.67 15.55
CA TYR A 156 10.02 9.88 15.50
C TYR A 156 9.81 8.40 15.85
N ALA A 157 8.94 8.13 16.83
CA ALA A 157 8.70 6.74 17.25
C ALA A 157 7.75 5.98 16.32
N TYR A 158 6.80 6.66 15.67
CA TYR A 158 5.72 6.00 14.95
C TYR A 158 5.53 6.49 13.51
N ARG A 159 5.31 7.82 13.31
CA ARG A 159 4.91 8.34 12.00
C ARG A 159 6.01 8.19 10.96
N PHE A 160 7.22 8.65 11.24
CA PHE A 160 8.33 8.56 10.28
C PHE A 160 8.71 7.11 9.96
N PRO A 161 8.88 6.20 10.94
CA PRO A 161 9.11 4.79 10.63
C PRO A 161 7.98 4.14 9.84
N GLY A 162 6.74 4.49 10.13
CA GLY A 162 5.59 4.01 9.38
C GLY A 162 5.58 4.49 7.94
N MET A 163 5.77 5.79 7.73
CA MET A 163 5.82 6.37 6.38
C MET A 163 7.02 5.90 5.58
N ASN A 164 8.16 5.61 6.20
CA ASN A 164 9.29 5.00 5.51
C ASN A 164 8.91 3.63 4.91
N LYS A 165 8.14 2.80 5.62
CA LYS A 165 7.63 1.53 5.07
C LYS A 165 6.67 1.76 3.90
N VAL A 166 5.79 2.77 4.01
CA VAL A 166 4.88 3.17 2.92
C VAL A 166 5.67 3.57 1.68
N LEU A 167 6.67 4.43 1.83
CA LEU A 167 7.51 4.91 0.73
C LEU A 167 8.35 3.78 0.11
N GLN A 168 8.88 2.87 0.93
CA GLN A 168 9.59 1.68 0.45
C GLN A 168 8.68 0.78 -0.37
N ALA A 169 7.44 0.54 0.09
CA ALA A 169 6.45 -0.25 -0.65
C ALA A 169 6.04 0.43 -1.97
N ALA A 170 5.78 1.74 -1.94
CA ALA A 170 5.47 2.52 -3.13
C ALA A 170 6.60 2.51 -4.16
N GLY A 171 7.84 2.63 -3.71
CA GLY A 171 9.05 2.60 -4.55
C GLY A 171 9.33 1.24 -5.21
N ARG A 172 8.50 0.21 -4.97
CA ARG A 172 8.60 -1.08 -5.68
C ARG A 172 7.99 -1.04 -7.08
N VAL A 173 7.11 -0.10 -7.35
CA VAL A 173 6.38 0.00 -8.62
C VAL A 173 7.20 0.68 -9.73
N ILE A 174 8.00 1.69 -9.38
CA ILE A 174 8.86 2.40 -10.34
C ILE A 174 10.31 2.26 -9.92
N ARG A 175 11.10 1.62 -10.75
CA ARG A 175 12.52 1.33 -10.53
C ARG A 175 13.42 1.80 -11.66
N THR A 176 12.88 1.90 -12.87
CA THR A 176 13.57 2.41 -14.04
C THR A 176 12.86 3.66 -14.57
N GLN A 177 13.50 4.39 -15.49
CA GLN A 177 12.88 5.56 -16.12
C GLN A 177 11.74 5.20 -17.06
N GLU A 178 11.70 3.96 -17.52
CA GLU A 178 10.68 3.43 -18.43
C GLU A 178 9.48 2.85 -17.70
N ASP A 179 9.61 2.50 -16.41
CA ASP A 179 8.54 1.90 -15.63
C ASP A 179 7.36 2.87 -15.50
N ARG A 180 6.17 2.30 -15.62
CA ARG A 180 4.90 3.01 -15.39
C ARG A 180 4.04 2.21 -14.44
N GLY A 181 3.43 2.90 -13.47
CA GLY A 181 2.61 2.19 -12.53
C GLY A 181 1.72 3.06 -11.67
N VAL A 182 0.94 2.39 -10.83
CA VAL A 182 -0.04 3.03 -9.96
C VAL A 182 0.21 2.64 -8.52
N VAL A 183 0.13 3.62 -7.61
CA VAL A 183 0.14 3.43 -6.16
C VAL A 183 -1.17 3.91 -5.60
N LEU A 184 -1.87 3.02 -4.88
CA LEU A 184 -3.12 3.30 -4.20
C LEU A 184 -2.91 3.33 -2.68
N LEU A 185 -3.14 4.47 -2.05
CA LEU A 185 -3.04 4.67 -0.61
C LEU A 185 -4.43 4.57 0.03
N LEU A 186 -4.62 3.60 0.91
CA LEU A 186 -5.88 3.26 1.56
C LEU A 186 -5.81 3.56 3.06
N ASP A 187 -6.09 4.80 3.45
CA ASP A 187 -6.29 5.22 4.84
C ASP A 187 -6.68 6.71 4.91
N ASP A 188 -7.55 7.08 5.86
CA ASP A 188 -7.99 8.45 6.11
C ASP A 188 -6.84 9.39 6.53
N ARG A 189 -5.78 8.85 7.12
CA ARG A 189 -4.61 9.61 7.55
C ARG A 189 -3.80 10.19 6.40
N PHE A 190 -3.83 9.59 5.21
CA PHE A 190 -3.13 10.15 4.04
C PHE A 190 -3.68 11.49 3.56
N ALA A 191 -4.93 11.85 3.92
CA ALA A 191 -5.49 13.18 3.67
C ALA A 191 -5.06 14.24 4.69
N ARG A 192 -4.39 13.88 5.78
CA ARG A 192 -3.96 14.81 6.80
C ARG A 192 -2.61 15.42 6.46
N ALA A 193 -2.47 16.73 6.70
CA ALA A 193 -1.27 17.48 6.35
C ALA A 193 0.03 16.88 6.91
N GLU A 194 -0.03 16.30 8.14
CA GLU A 194 1.12 15.66 8.77
C GLU A 194 1.59 14.36 8.08
N TYR A 195 0.76 13.74 7.24
CA TYR A 195 1.13 12.59 6.42
C TYR A 195 1.36 12.98 4.96
N THR A 196 0.50 13.86 4.41
CA THR A 196 0.60 14.30 3.01
C THR A 196 1.97 14.91 2.70
N ARG A 197 2.54 15.71 3.63
CA ARG A 197 3.88 16.31 3.47
C ARG A 197 5.03 15.30 3.43
N LEU A 198 4.79 14.05 3.86
CA LEU A 198 5.79 12.97 3.86
C LEU A 198 5.70 12.10 2.60
N VAL A 199 4.64 12.25 1.82
CA VAL A 199 4.49 11.60 0.52
C VAL A 199 5.08 12.55 -0.53
N PRO A 200 5.91 12.05 -1.48
CA PRO A 200 6.38 12.88 -2.59
C PRO A 200 5.19 13.55 -3.29
N PRO A 201 5.28 14.82 -3.68
CA PRO A 201 4.22 15.45 -4.44
C PRO A 201 3.96 14.62 -5.70
N PRO A 202 2.68 14.41 -6.09
CA PRO A 202 2.37 13.76 -7.33
C PRO A 202 2.95 14.62 -8.45
N THR A 203 3.77 14.00 -9.24
CA THR A 203 4.58 14.63 -10.26
C THR A 203 3.86 14.57 -11.60
N GLY A 204 2.66 15.10 -11.67
CA GLY A 204 1.88 15.31 -12.90
C GLY A 204 0.90 16.42 -12.68
N THR A 205 0.60 17.18 -13.73
CA THR A 205 -0.29 18.36 -13.77
C THR A 205 -1.76 18.09 -13.42
N SER A 206 -2.07 17.02 -12.73
CA SER A 206 -3.39 16.78 -12.16
C SER A 206 -3.38 17.27 -10.72
N SER A 207 -3.99 18.41 -10.51
CA SER A 207 -4.16 19.16 -9.25
C SER A 207 -4.98 18.41 -8.18
N ASN A 208 -4.82 17.10 -8.00
CA ASN A 208 -5.56 16.34 -7.01
C ASN A 208 -4.68 15.29 -6.32
N THR A 209 -3.88 15.76 -5.41
CA THR A 209 -3.36 15.00 -4.28
C THR A 209 -4.55 14.36 -3.55
N CYS A 210 -4.65 13.04 -3.49
CA CYS A 210 -5.71 12.31 -2.78
C CYS A 210 -7.15 12.42 -3.37
N ALA A 211 -7.32 12.42 -4.67
CA ALA A 211 -8.64 12.24 -5.26
C ALA A 211 -8.81 10.81 -5.79
N ALA A 212 -9.90 10.16 -5.43
CA ALA A 212 -10.33 8.93 -6.11
C ALA A 212 -10.56 9.25 -7.59
N PRO A 213 -10.13 8.40 -8.54
CA PRO A 213 -10.49 8.57 -9.94
C PRO A 213 -12.01 8.67 -10.09
N GLN A 214 -12.50 9.59 -10.91
CA GLN A 214 -13.96 9.75 -11.12
C GLN A 214 -14.64 8.45 -11.61
N SER A 215 -13.90 7.58 -12.29
CA SER A 215 -14.36 6.24 -12.69
C SER A 215 -14.61 5.28 -11.54
N TRP A 216 -14.10 5.56 -10.33
CA TRP A 216 -14.25 4.70 -9.15
C TRP A 216 -15.43 5.11 -8.27
N SER A 217 -15.89 6.37 -8.37
CA SER A 217 -17.06 6.84 -7.65
C SER A 217 -18.37 6.18 -8.13
N SER A 218 -18.41 5.65 -9.36
CA SER A 218 -19.57 4.99 -9.94
C SER A 218 -19.64 3.49 -9.67
N SER A 219 -18.56 2.89 -9.14
CA SER A 219 -18.47 1.44 -8.84
C SER A 219 -18.51 1.10 -7.35
N LEU A 220 -18.50 2.10 -6.48
CA LEU A 220 -18.74 1.89 -5.05
C LEU A 220 -20.27 1.86 -4.82
N PRO A 221 -20.82 0.81 -4.18
CA PRO A 221 -22.23 0.81 -3.79
C PRO A 221 -22.51 1.99 -2.85
N PRO A 222 -23.71 2.61 -2.90
CA PRO A 222 -24.06 3.69 -2.01
C PRO A 222 -23.94 3.20 -0.56
N SER A 223 -23.22 3.97 0.25
CA SER A 223 -23.13 3.75 1.70
C SER A 223 -24.56 3.70 2.26
N GLY A 224 -25.03 2.49 2.60
CA GLY A 224 -26.30 2.29 3.28
C GLY A 224 -26.25 2.99 4.65
N HIS A 225 -27.28 3.74 4.91
CA HIS A 225 -27.59 4.36 6.22
C HIS A 225 -27.91 3.30 7.25
#